data_eed6cfbcd3bd0d4521895675df771c81
#
_entry.id   eed6cfbcd3bd0d4521895675df771c81
#
_cell.length_a   1.000
_cell.length_b   1.000
_cell.length_c   1.000
_cell.angle_alpha   90.00
_cell.angle_beta   90.00
_cell.angle_gamma   90.00
#
_symmetry.space_group_name_H-M   'P 1'
#
loop_
_entity.id
_entity.type
_entity.pdbx_description
1 polymer ?
#
loop_
_entity_poly.entity_id
_entity_poly.type
_entity_poly.pdbx_seq_one_letter_code
_entity_poly.pdbx_strand_id
1 'polypeptide(L)'
;MKRLDKNILVARMGLEKESLRVDRRGRLAQTAHPFQEDVELDVDFSGNQLEFVTDVCDSADEVWEALRRLHRKAARVLEKRETGPEYLWPFSNPPYVQAEGENPPMEFYGEKAWKTAYRNHLRDRYGTQLMLYSGIHFNLSFPEKFWEAISAIGDAGIGTGCAGEKRRSADAAYLNLAAWTTRYAWLIVYLFAASPVLDESYFCPGKKDGTPCLKYASPRSSEIGYWNDFEPVLDYRSLEGYVDSILKYTKDGTLMSPAELYYPVRLKSAGLYDLERLRREGVSHIEIRIIDENPYSEIGIFREDVRFLHLLMVYLASRAPKPFPEGEQLLALRDMKCAALFDDSTCLSNGLSIRENAVQALQEMEEFFERGGGSTPEGGVAPVVGSAPEGVAAPLTGSAIGGGSANGDSPTSVGIAAPVTGSASDEWAYIREALDIS
;
A
#
# COMPACT_ATOMS: atom_id res chain seq x y z
N MET A 1 12.80 -0.88 -33.40
CA MET A 1 12.06 -0.63 -32.14
C MET A 1 10.99 0.44 -32.41
N LYS A 2 9.71 0.12 -32.21
CA LYS A 2 8.67 1.15 -32.13
C LYS A 2 8.92 1.92 -30.85
N ARG A 3 9.03 3.24 -30.94
CA ARG A 3 9.20 4.10 -29.75
C ARG A 3 7.88 4.06 -28.97
N LEU A 4 7.94 3.79 -27.68
CA LEU A 4 6.79 3.87 -26.78
C LEU A 4 6.07 5.20 -26.96
N ASP A 5 4.73 5.19 -27.03
CA ASP A 5 3.95 6.43 -27.00
C ASP A 5 4.15 7.09 -25.64
N LYS A 6 4.63 8.33 -25.64
CA LYS A 6 4.86 9.10 -24.40
C LYS A 6 3.61 9.22 -23.53
N ASN A 7 2.42 9.08 -24.13
CA ASN A 7 1.16 9.16 -23.38
C ASN A 7 0.96 8.01 -22.38
N ILE A 8 1.65 6.87 -22.54
CA ILE A 8 1.56 5.77 -21.56
C ILE A 8 2.27 6.09 -20.22
N LEU A 9 3.11 7.11 -20.18
CA LEU A 9 3.79 7.55 -18.95
C LEU A 9 3.11 8.77 -18.31
N VAL A 10 1.95 9.21 -18.85
CA VAL A 10 1.24 10.35 -18.27
C VAL A 10 0.30 9.87 -17.18
N ALA A 11 0.53 10.35 -15.97
CA ALA A 11 -0.30 10.08 -14.80
C ALA A 11 -0.35 11.30 -13.89
N ARG A 12 -1.29 11.32 -12.95
CA ARG A 12 -1.33 12.26 -11.83
C ARG A 12 -1.23 11.46 -10.54
N MET A 13 -0.42 11.94 -9.61
CA MET A 13 -0.01 11.21 -8.42
C MET A 13 -0.22 12.03 -7.17
N GLY A 14 -0.52 11.34 -6.06
CA GLY A 14 -0.55 11.88 -4.72
C GLY A 14 0.01 10.87 -3.74
N LEU A 15 0.65 11.34 -2.67
CA LEU A 15 1.09 10.52 -1.55
C LEU A 15 0.35 10.94 -0.29
N GLU A 16 -0.16 9.96 0.44
CA GLU A 16 -0.59 10.09 1.82
C GLU A 16 0.40 9.29 2.68
N LYS A 17 0.95 9.90 3.72
CA LYS A 17 1.87 9.23 4.62
C LYS A 17 1.40 9.43 6.04
N GLU A 18 1.27 8.35 6.77
CA GLU A 18 1.06 8.37 8.22
C GLU A 18 2.43 8.28 8.91
N SER A 19 2.60 8.88 10.11
CA SER A 19 3.79 8.71 10.91
C SER A 19 3.52 9.06 12.37
N LEU A 20 4.01 8.23 13.29
CA LEU A 20 3.85 8.46 14.72
C LEU A 20 4.84 9.50 15.24
N ARG A 21 4.38 10.39 16.12
CA ARG A 21 5.24 11.32 16.86
C ARG A 21 5.76 10.64 18.12
N VAL A 22 7.06 10.78 18.37
CA VAL A 22 7.74 10.21 19.53
C VAL A 22 8.59 11.27 20.26
N ASP A 23 8.82 11.06 21.54
CA ASP A 23 9.76 11.82 22.34
C ASP A 23 11.22 11.36 22.08
N ARG A 24 12.19 11.97 22.77
CA ARG A 24 13.62 11.61 22.69
C ARG A 24 13.96 10.18 23.11
N ARG A 25 13.02 9.49 23.77
CA ARG A 25 13.19 8.10 24.24
C ARG A 25 12.50 7.10 23.33
N GLY A 26 11.95 7.57 22.19
CA GLY A 26 11.17 6.76 21.27
C GLY A 26 9.78 6.36 21.80
N ARG A 27 9.25 7.05 22.84
CA ARG A 27 7.91 6.83 23.34
C ARG A 27 6.91 7.70 22.59
N LEU A 28 5.70 7.20 22.38
CA LEU A 28 4.62 7.94 21.75
C LEU A 28 4.38 9.30 22.45
N ALA A 29 4.39 10.38 21.68
CA ALA A 29 4.18 11.72 22.18
C ALA A 29 2.76 11.87 22.76
N GLN A 30 2.67 12.45 23.96
CA GLN A 30 1.39 12.68 24.67
C GLN A 30 0.91 14.14 24.56
N THR A 31 1.53 14.92 23.67
CA THR A 31 1.18 16.33 23.46
C THR A 31 0.05 16.47 22.46
N ALA A 32 -0.67 17.58 22.53
CA ALA A 32 -1.71 17.91 21.56
C ALA A 32 -1.16 17.93 20.12
N HIS A 33 -2.02 17.56 19.15
CA HIS A 33 -1.71 17.64 17.72
C HIS A 33 -1.31 19.08 17.33
N PRO A 34 -0.16 19.29 16.68
CA PRO A 34 0.37 20.63 16.44
C PRO A 34 -0.19 21.37 15.22
N PHE A 35 -0.98 20.70 14.36
CA PHE A 35 -1.44 21.21 13.06
C PHE A 35 -2.97 21.23 12.95
N GLN A 36 -3.68 21.81 13.93
CA GLN A 36 -5.13 21.70 14.10
C GLN A 36 -5.98 22.22 12.92
N GLU A 37 -5.45 23.14 12.11
CA GLU A 37 -6.15 23.73 10.97
C GLU A 37 -5.46 23.48 9.63
N ASP A 38 -4.46 22.61 9.60
CA ASP A 38 -3.66 22.33 8.41
C ASP A 38 -4.27 21.15 7.63
N VAL A 39 -4.69 21.39 6.40
CA VAL A 39 -5.30 20.34 5.55
C VAL A 39 -4.29 19.39 4.95
N GLU A 40 -2.99 19.75 4.92
CA GLU A 40 -1.90 18.91 4.44
C GLU A 40 -1.26 18.07 5.55
N LEU A 41 -1.51 18.43 6.84
CA LEU A 41 -0.96 17.79 8.04
C LEU A 41 -2.09 17.53 9.02
N ASP A 42 -2.88 16.50 8.77
CA ASP A 42 -4.03 16.09 9.61
C ASP A 42 -3.59 15.02 10.64
N VAL A 43 -4.53 14.45 11.30
CA VAL A 43 -4.38 13.37 12.27
C VAL A 43 -5.20 12.17 11.85
N ASP A 44 -4.56 10.98 11.85
CA ASP A 44 -5.31 9.76 11.56
C ASP A 44 -6.04 9.23 12.79
N PHE A 45 -5.59 8.19 13.45
CA PHE A 45 -6.31 7.53 14.56
C PHE A 45 -6.11 8.25 15.89
N SER A 46 -4.88 8.51 16.28
CA SER A 46 -4.53 9.12 17.58
C SER A 46 -3.83 10.46 17.42
N GLY A 47 -3.89 11.32 18.43
CA GLY A 47 -3.32 12.67 18.38
C GLY A 47 -1.82 12.71 18.09
N ASN A 48 -1.10 11.60 18.26
CA ASN A 48 0.31 11.47 17.94
C ASN A 48 0.59 10.83 16.57
N GLN A 49 -0.43 10.47 15.78
CA GLN A 49 -0.30 9.92 14.44
C GLN A 49 -0.60 11.00 13.41
N LEU A 50 0.46 11.58 12.83
CA LEU A 50 0.34 12.57 11.76
C LEU A 50 -0.01 11.88 10.44
N GLU A 51 -0.86 12.53 9.68
CA GLU A 51 -1.17 12.19 8.29
C GLU A 51 -0.70 13.33 7.38
N PHE A 52 0.20 13.03 6.46
CA PHE A 52 0.72 13.94 5.44
C PHE A 52 -0.04 13.70 4.15
N VAL A 53 -0.66 14.72 3.58
CA VAL A 53 -1.42 14.64 2.34
C VAL A 53 -0.82 15.61 1.34
N THR A 54 -0.25 15.11 0.25
CA THR A 54 0.33 15.95 -0.80
C THR A 54 -0.75 16.50 -1.74
N ASP A 55 -0.45 17.60 -2.40
CA ASP A 55 -1.15 17.98 -3.62
C ASP A 55 -1.02 16.89 -4.68
N VAL A 56 -1.94 16.93 -5.66
CA VAL A 56 -1.87 16.08 -6.85
C VAL A 56 -0.84 16.63 -7.81
N CYS A 57 0.18 15.83 -8.14
CA CYS A 57 1.33 16.19 -8.97
C CYS A 57 1.30 15.43 -10.31
N ASP A 58 2.00 15.95 -11.32
CA ASP A 58 2.05 15.37 -12.66
C ASP A 58 3.27 14.43 -12.88
N SER A 59 4.11 14.27 -11.85
CA SER A 59 5.27 13.36 -11.91
C SER A 59 5.65 12.79 -10.54
N ALA A 60 6.37 11.66 -10.54
CA ALA A 60 6.93 11.03 -9.35
C ALA A 60 7.89 11.98 -8.60
N ASP A 61 8.66 12.77 -9.33
CA ASP A 61 9.60 13.74 -8.74
C ASP A 61 8.88 14.86 -8.00
N GLU A 62 7.82 15.41 -8.60
CA GLU A 62 7.04 16.48 -7.99
C GLU A 62 6.32 16.01 -6.73
N VAL A 63 5.68 14.84 -6.75
CA VAL A 63 4.97 14.33 -5.58
C VAL A 63 5.93 13.96 -4.44
N TRP A 64 7.12 13.43 -4.77
CA TRP A 64 8.16 13.16 -3.79
C TRP A 64 8.68 14.45 -3.13
N GLU A 65 8.95 15.50 -3.92
CA GLU A 65 9.36 16.81 -3.37
C GLU A 65 8.23 17.48 -2.58
N ALA A 66 6.96 17.28 -2.96
CA ALA A 66 5.81 17.77 -2.19
C ALA A 66 5.77 17.10 -0.80
N LEU A 67 5.90 15.78 -0.71
CA LEU A 67 5.96 15.07 0.58
C LEU A 67 7.17 15.51 1.40
N ARG A 68 8.34 15.68 0.77
CA ARG A 68 9.55 16.16 1.44
C ARG A 68 9.39 17.57 2.02
N ARG A 69 8.70 18.46 1.32
CA ARG A 69 8.36 19.80 1.82
C ARG A 69 7.50 19.70 3.09
N LEU A 70 6.46 18.86 3.08
CA LEU A 70 5.58 18.65 4.23
C LEU A 70 6.33 18.03 5.42
N HIS A 71 7.17 17.04 5.16
CA HIS A 71 7.99 16.39 6.17
C HIS A 71 8.92 17.39 6.88
N ARG A 72 9.57 18.27 6.12
CA ARG A 72 10.41 19.35 6.64
C ARG A 72 9.61 20.40 7.41
N LYS A 73 8.38 20.71 6.97
CA LYS A 73 7.46 21.59 7.69
C LYS A 73 7.13 20.99 9.06
N ALA A 74 6.74 19.73 9.10
CA ALA A 74 6.43 19.03 10.35
C ALA A 74 7.66 18.95 11.28
N ALA A 75 8.83 18.54 10.79
CA ALA A 75 10.04 18.43 11.61
C ALA A 75 10.42 19.74 12.30
N ARG A 76 10.32 20.88 11.60
CA ARG A 76 10.63 22.20 12.17
C ARG A 76 9.67 22.60 13.31
N VAL A 77 8.41 22.19 13.23
CA VAL A 77 7.43 22.47 14.30
C VAL A 77 7.65 21.54 15.49
N LEU A 78 7.91 20.25 15.21
CA LEU A 78 8.15 19.23 16.24
C LEU A 78 9.43 19.48 17.03
N GLU A 79 10.50 19.97 16.38
CA GLU A 79 11.77 20.33 17.04
C GLU A 79 11.59 21.45 18.11
N LYS A 80 10.63 22.35 17.88
CA LYS A 80 10.40 23.55 18.70
C LYS A 80 9.26 23.42 19.72
N ARG A 81 8.78 22.20 20.00
CA ARG A 81 7.71 22.00 20.99
C ARG A 81 8.15 22.48 22.37
N GLU A 82 7.29 23.22 23.07
CA GLU A 82 7.57 23.76 24.42
C GLU A 82 7.82 22.65 25.45
N THR A 83 7.19 21.49 25.27
CA THR A 83 7.35 20.30 26.12
C THR A 83 8.65 19.53 25.87
N GLY A 84 9.44 19.94 24.91
CA GLY A 84 10.65 19.33 24.41
C GLY A 84 10.49 18.82 22.99
N PRO A 85 11.61 18.59 22.25
CA PRO A 85 11.56 18.15 20.87
C PRO A 85 10.87 16.81 20.72
N GLU A 86 10.06 16.70 19.66
CA GLU A 86 9.45 15.47 19.20
C GLU A 86 10.03 15.09 17.85
N TYR A 87 9.92 13.82 17.49
CA TYR A 87 10.48 13.24 16.27
C TYR A 87 9.41 12.41 15.56
N LEU A 88 9.54 12.24 14.26
CA LEU A 88 8.74 11.29 13.51
C LEU A 88 9.36 9.90 13.63
N TRP A 89 8.55 8.92 13.99
CA TRP A 89 8.98 7.52 14.07
C TRP A 89 9.18 6.99 12.65
N PRO A 90 10.35 6.39 12.33
CA PRO A 90 10.70 6.10 10.94
C PRO A 90 10.21 4.74 10.41
N PHE A 91 9.39 4.02 11.18
CA PHE A 91 8.89 2.70 10.83
C PHE A 91 7.37 2.68 10.78
N SER A 92 6.82 1.81 9.93
CA SER A 92 5.38 1.56 9.84
C SER A 92 4.80 0.93 11.10
N ASN A 93 5.62 0.16 11.83
CA ASN A 93 5.20 -0.44 13.08
C ASN A 93 5.29 0.57 14.23
N PRO A 94 4.40 0.50 15.22
CA PRO A 94 4.51 1.35 16.38
C PRO A 94 5.82 1.09 17.15
N PRO A 95 6.37 2.13 17.82
CA PRO A 95 7.43 1.95 18.81
C PRO A 95 6.87 1.21 20.04
N TYR A 96 7.51 1.36 21.19
CA TYR A 96 6.97 0.86 22.45
C TYR A 96 5.50 1.27 22.64
N VAL A 97 4.60 0.29 22.74
CA VAL A 97 3.17 0.50 22.98
C VAL A 97 2.92 0.58 24.48
N GLN A 98 2.42 1.73 24.88
CA GLN A 98 2.09 2.01 26.27
C GLN A 98 0.91 1.16 26.78
N ALA A 99 0.72 1.11 28.10
CA ALA A 99 -0.40 0.40 28.68
C ALA A 99 -1.74 0.92 28.15
N GLU A 100 -2.77 0.09 28.27
CA GLU A 100 -4.11 0.42 27.85
C GLU A 100 -4.57 1.75 28.49
N GLY A 101 -5.16 2.63 27.69
CA GLY A 101 -5.61 3.97 28.11
C GLY A 101 -4.56 5.06 28.07
N GLU A 102 -3.27 4.75 27.90
CA GLU A 102 -2.21 5.77 27.79
C GLU A 102 -2.08 6.38 26.38
N ASN A 103 -2.75 5.81 25.38
CA ASN A 103 -2.77 6.31 24.01
C ASN A 103 -4.19 6.29 23.43
N PRO A 104 -5.07 7.19 23.89
CA PRO A 104 -6.46 7.22 23.44
C PRO A 104 -6.57 7.69 22.00
N PRO A 105 -7.65 7.27 21.28
CA PRO A 105 -7.98 7.84 19.98
C PRO A 105 -8.17 9.36 20.07
N MET A 106 -7.89 10.06 18.97
CA MET A 106 -8.16 11.49 18.88
C MET A 106 -9.65 11.78 18.99
N GLU A 107 -10.03 12.72 19.84
CA GLU A 107 -11.41 13.16 20.02
C GLU A 107 -11.74 14.35 19.10
N PHE A 108 -12.92 14.31 18.52
CA PHE A 108 -13.49 15.36 17.69
C PHE A 108 -14.83 15.81 18.24
N TYR A 109 -15.13 17.09 18.08
CA TYR A 109 -16.34 17.72 18.58
C TYR A 109 -17.15 18.36 17.44
N GLY A 110 -18.38 18.76 17.74
CA GLY A 110 -19.28 19.40 16.78
C GLY A 110 -19.64 18.48 15.61
N GLU A 111 -19.56 18.99 14.40
CA GLU A 111 -19.90 18.24 13.17
C GLU A 111 -19.02 17.01 12.93
N LYS A 112 -17.82 16.99 13.50
CA LYS A 112 -16.87 15.87 13.38
C LYS A 112 -17.00 14.85 14.52
N ALA A 113 -17.93 14.99 15.48
CA ALA A 113 -18.07 14.13 16.65
C ALA A 113 -18.27 12.63 16.28
N TRP A 114 -18.86 12.34 15.10
CA TRP A 114 -18.99 10.98 14.59
C TRP A 114 -17.63 10.28 14.39
N LYS A 115 -16.56 11.03 14.09
CA LYS A 115 -15.20 10.47 13.98
C LYS A 115 -14.72 9.90 15.32
N THR A 116 -15.09 10.52 16.45
CA THR A 116 -14.76 9.99 17.78
C THR A 116 -15.43 8.66 18.04
N ALA A 117 -16.74 8.53 17.74
CA ALA A 117 -17.45 7.27 17.89
C ALA A 117 -16.86 6.17 17.00
N TYR A 118 -16.52 6.49 15.76
CA TYR A 118 -15.89 5.57 14.83
C TYR A 118 -14.50 5.10 15.31
N ARG A 119 -13.64 6.01 15.78
CA ARG A 119 -12.31 5.66 16.32
C ARG A 119 -12.38 4.83 17.60
N ASN A 120 -13.34 5.10 18.48
CA ASN A 120 -13.60 4.27 19.64
C ASN A 120 -14.03 2.86 19.23
N HIS A 121 -14.91 2.72 18.23
CA HIS A 121 -15.27 1.43 17.66
C HIS A 121 -14.04 0.66 17.14
N LEU A 122 -13.14 1.32 16.38
CA LEU A 122 -11.93 0.69 15.87
C LEU A 122 -11.02 0.21 17.02
N ARG A 123 -10.82 1.05 18.06
CA ARG A 123 -10.07 0.64 19.26
C ARG A 123 -10.68 -0.57 19.94
N ASP A 124 -12.00 -0.57 20.13
CA ASP A 124 -12.68 -1.62 20.87
C ASP A 124 -12.72 -2.94 20.10
N ARG A 125 -12.71 -2.87 18.76
CA ARG A 125 -12.71 -4.04 17.88
C ARG A 125 -11.33 -4.62 17.63
N TYR A 126 -10.36 -3.78 17.28
CA TYR A 126 -9.03 -4.20 16.79
C TYR A 126 -7.91 -3.98 17.80
N GLY A 127 -8.15 -3.21 18.84
CA GLY A 127 -7.13 -2.78 19.80
C GLY A 127 -6.36 -1.56 19.33
N THR A 128 -5.89 -0.75 20.28
CA THR A 128 -5.11 0.48 20.00
C THR A 128 -3.84 0.17 19.21
N GLN A 129 -3.16 -0.93 19.52
CA GLN A 129 -1.89 -1.29 18.90
C GLN A 129 -2.00 -1.50 17.39
N LEU A 130 -3.11 -2.11 16.91
CA LEU A 130 -3.33 -2.29 15.47
C LEU A 130 -3.54 -0.95 14.76
N MET A 131 -4.23 -0.01 15.42
CA MET A 131 -4.51 1.31 14.87
C MET A 131 -3.29 2.24 14.85
N LEU A 132 -2.18 1.85 15.47
CA LEU A 132 -0.92 2.61 15.47
C LEU A 132 0.02 2.22 14.31
N TYR A 133 -0.34 1.25 13.49
CA TYR A 133 0.38 1.05 12.23
C TYR A 133 0.25 2.29 11.36
N SER A 134 1.36 2.65 10.76
CA SER A 134 1.48 3.76 9.81
C SER A 134 1.92 3.21 8.46
N GLY A 135 1.66 3.92 7.40
CA GLY A 135 2.06 3.49 6.07
C GLY A 135 2.05 4.62 5.06
N ILE A 136 2.37 4.28 3.83
CA ILE A 136 2.33 5.20 2.71
C ILE A 136 1.27 4.72 1.73
N HIS A 137 0.35 5.60 1.37
CA HIS A 137 -0.63 5.37 0.33
C HIS A 137 -0.19 6.09 -0.96
N PHE A 138 -0.17 5.36 -2.05
CA PHE A 138 0.13 5.91 -3.37
C PHE A 138 -1.17 6.03 -4.18
N ASN A 139 -1.58 7.26 -4.41
CA ASN A 139 -2.76 7.60 -5.21
C ASN A 139 -2.35 7.87 -6.65
N LEU A 140 -3.02 7.23 -7.62
CA LEU A 140 -2.69 7.35 -9.03
C LEU A 140 -3.93 7.49 -9.89
N SER A 141 -3.94 8.47 -10.80
CA SER A 141 -4.96 8.61 -11.84
C SER A 141 -4.34 8.74 -13.22
N PHE A 142 -5.00 8.13 -14.20
CA PHE A 142 -4.61 8.18 -15.59
C PHE A 142 -5.57 9.04 -16.41
N PRO A 143 -5.08 9.98 -17.24
CA PRO A 143 -5.92 10.77 -18.13
C PRO A 143 -6.42 9.92 -19.31
N GLU A 144 -7.46 10.39 -20.00
CA GLU A 144 -8.07 9.71 -21.15
C GLU A 144 -7.02 9.30 -22.21
N LYS A 145 -6.08 10.18 -22.53
CA LYS A 145 -5.00 9.91 -23.48
C LYS A 145 -4.09 8.72 -23.10
N PHE A 146 -3.94 8.43 -21.80
CA PHE A 146 -3.25 7.23 -21.34
C PHE A 146 -4.02 5.98 -21.72
N TRP A 147 -5.33 5.97 -21.43
CA TRP A 147 -6.18 4.81 -21.72
C TRP A 147 -6.28 4.53 -23.23
N GLU A 148 -6.30 5.59 -24.06
CA GLU A 148 -6.24 5.46 -25.52
C GLU A 148 -4.91 4.84 -25.97
N ALA A 149 -3.78 5.33 -25.43
CA ALA A 149 -2.45 4.85 -25.77
C ALA A 149 -2.23 3.39 -25.32
N ILE A 150 -2.62 3.04 -24.09
CA ILE A 150 -2.44 1.69 -23.55
C ILE A 150 -3.30 0.67 -24.30
N SER A 151 -4.52 1.04 -24.72
CA SER A 151 -5.39 0.18 -25.55
C SER A 151 -4.83 -0.09 -26.94
N ALA A 152 -4.01 0.81 -27.47
CA ALA A 152 -3.40 0.65 -28.79
C ALA A 152 -2.19 -0.32 -28.77
N ILE A 153 -1.64 -0.61 -27.61
CA ILE A 153 -0.44 -1.47 -27.43
C ILE A 153 -0.71 -2.77 -26.68
N GLY A 154 -1.86 -2.88 -26.00
CA GLY A 154 -2.23 -4.05 -25.21
C GLY A 154 -3.67 -4.50 -25.48
N ASP A 155 -4.07 -5.61 -24.89
CA ASP A 155 -5.42 -6.18 -24.99
C ASP A 155 -6.41 -5.51 -24.00
N ALA A 156 -6.15 -4.28 -23.58
CA ALA A 156 -6.90 -3.60 -22.51
C ALA A 156 -8.36 -3.26 -22.86
N GLY A 157 -8.80 -3.47 -24.12
CA GLY A 157 -10.21 -3.50 -24.52
C GLY A 157 -11.05 -2.26 -24.26
N ILE A 158 -10.47 -1.04 -24.28
CA ILE A 158 -11.19 0.20 -24.01
C ILE A 158 -11.88 0.75 -25.26
N GLY A 159 -13.20 0.86 -25.22
CA GLY A 159 -14.01 1.29 -26.36
C GLY A 159 -13.94 2.81 -26.64
N THR A 160 -14.10 3.18 -27.95
CA THR A 160 -14.06 4.56 -28.48
C THR A 160 -15.45 5.20 -28.60
N GLY A 161 -16.36 4.96 -27.65
CA GLY A 161 -17.76 5.37 -27.68
C GLY A 161 -18.07 6.82 -27.24
N CYS A 162 -19.36 7.15 -27.08
CA CYS A 162 -19.83 8.44 -26.54
C CYS A 162 -19.38 8.65 -25.07
N ALA A 163 -19.54 9.86 -24.51
CA ALA A 163 -19.03 10.20 -23.17
C ALA A 163 -19.47 9.23 -22.07
N GLY A 164 -20.69 8.71 -22.09
CA GLY A 164 -21.15 7.71 -21.11
C GLY A 164 -20.56 6.32 -21.32
N GLU A 165 -20.23 5.94 -22.55
CA GLU A 165 -19.53 4.69 -22.89
C GLU A 165 -18.05 4.79 -22.51
N LYS A 166 -17.41 5.93 -22.80
CA LYS A 166 -16.03 6.21 -22.39
C LYS A 166 -15.86 6.13 -20.87
N ARG A 167 -16.80 6.70 -20.10
CA ARG A 167 -16.79 6.60 -18.64
C ARG A 167 -16.90 5.16 -18.16
N ARG A 168 -17.88 4.39 -18.66
CA ARG A 168 -18.02 2.96 -18.30
C ARG A 168 -16.80 2.15 -18.69
N SER A 169 -16.15 2.50 -19.79
CA SER A 169 -14.91 1.91 -20.25
C SER A 169 -13.74 2.23 -19.31
N ALA A 170 -13.63 3.48 -18.82
CA ALA A 170 -12.62 3.89 -17.85
C ALA A 170 -12.84 3.22 -16.48
N ASP A 171 -14.08 3.14 -15.98
CA ASP A 171 -14.41 2.43 -14.74
C ASP A 171 -14.03 0.94 -14.83
N ALA A 172 -14.33 0.29 -15.96
CA ALA A 172 -13.94 -1.10 -16.21
C ALA A 172 -12.42 -1.28 -16.27
N ALA A 173 -11.68 -0.32 -16.85
CA ALA A 173 -10.23 -0.33 -16.89
C ALA A 173 -9.61 -0.17 -15.49
N TYR A 174 -10.16 0.72 -14.66
CA TYR A 174 -9.73 0.84 -13.26
C TYR A 174 -10.06 -0.41 -12.42
N LEU A 175 -11.21 -1.04 -12.64
CA LEU A 175 -11.56 -2.33 -12.00
C LEU A 175 -10.56 -3.42 -12.38
N ASN A 176 -10.22 -3.52 -13.68
CA ASN A 176 -9.20 -4.45 -14.16
C ASN A 176 -7.84 -4.15 -13.52
N LEU A 177 -7.42 -2.89 -13.51
CA LEU A 177 -6.19 -2.46 -12.88
C LEU A 177 -6.17 -2.80 -11.38
N ALA A 178 -7.25 -2.54 -10.64
CA ALA A 178 -7.34 -2.89 -9.23
C ALA A 178 -7.27 -4.40 -8.99
N ALA A 179 -7.91 -5.20 -9.83
CA ALA A 179 -7.82 -6.66 -9.79
C ALA A 179 -6.40 -7.17 -10.06
N TRP A 180 -5.69 -6.61 -11.06
CA TRP A 180 -4.30 -6.95 -11.33
C TRP A 180 -3.37 -6.46 -10.23
N THR A 181 -3.57 -5.26 -9.69
CA THR A 181 -2.78 -4.74 -8.57
C THR A 181 -2.95 -5.61 -7.32
N THR A 182 -4.16 -6.10 -7.05
CA THR A 182 -4.39 -7.03 -5.94
C THR A 182 -3.66 -8.36 -6.16
N ARG A 183 -3.63 -8.89 -7.40
CA ARG A 183 -2.84 -10.08 -7.73
C ARG A 183 -1.34 -9.89 -7.55
N TYR A 184 -0.85 -8.68 -7.77
CA TYR A 184 0.56 -8.29 -7.62
C TYR A 184 0.87 -7.65 -6.26
N ALA A 185 -0.07 -7.64 -5.32
CA ALA A 185 0.14 -7.07 -3.99
C ALA A 185 1.32 -7.73 -3.26
N TRP A 186 1.55 -9.02 -3.48
CA TRP A 186 2.72 -9.75 -2.96
C TRP A 186 4.05 -9.15 -3.45
N LEU A 187 4.14 -8.73 -4.73
CA LEU A 187 5.34 -8.09 -5.28
C LEU A 187 5.58 -6.72 -4.63
N ILE A 188 4.51 -5.92 -4.48
CA ILE A 188 4.61 -4.61 -3.80
C ILE A 188 5.09 -4.81 -2.36
N VAL A 189 4.49 -5.75 -1.62
CA VAL A 189 4.93 -6.04 -0.24
C VAL A 189 6.37 -6.53 -0.22
N TYR A 190 6.76 -7.46 -1.09
CA TYR A 190 8.14 -7.99 -1.14
C TYR A 190 9.17 -6.90 -1.38
N LEU A 191 8.92 -5.97 -2.30
CA LEU A 191 9.87 -4.92 -2.67
C LEU A 191 9.87 -3.73 -1.69
N PHE A 192 8.75 -3.46 -1.01
CA PHE A 192 8.58 -2.29 -0.13
C PHE A 192 8.47 -2.65 1.35
N ALA A 193 8.69 -3.90 1.74
CA ALA A 193 8.80 -4.31 3.12
C ALA A 193 10.10 -3.75 3.74
N ALA A 194 9.96 -2.70 4.55
CA ALA A 194 11.10 -1.95 5.07
C ALA A 194 11.01 -1.59 6.56
N SER A 195 10.02 -2.15 7.27
CA SER A 195 9.76 -1.84 8.68
C SER A 195 9.80 -3.08 9.57
N PRO A 196 10.93 -3.78 9.68
CA PRO A 196 11.00 -5.08 10.35
C PRO A 196 10.99 -5.00 11.89
N VAL A 197 11.22 -3.83 12.46
CA VAL A 197 11.38 -3.67 13.92
C VAL A 197 10.01 -3.52 14.57
N LEU A 198 9.59 -4.52 15.33
CA LEU A 198 8.35 -4.49 16.11
C LEU A 198 8.69 -4.76 17.58
N ASP A 199 8.31 -3.84 18.48
CA ASP A 199 8.51 -4.00 19.91
C ASP A 199 7.55 -5.06 20.47
N GLU A 200 8.00 -5.86 21.43
CA GLU A 200 7.19 -6.92 22.06
C GLU A 200 5.96 -6.37 22.79
N SER A 201 5.98 -5.10 23.18
CA SER A 201 4.81 -4.40 23.73
C SER A 201 3.63 -4.31 22.77
N TYR A 202 3.84 -4.53 21.48
CA TYR A 202 2.74 -4.69 20.52
C TYR A 202 1.81 -5.86 20.90
N PHE A 203 2.38 -6.97 21.38
CA PHE A 203 1.60 -8.15 21.80
C PHE A 203 1.14 -8.04 23.26
N CYS A 204 1.86 -7.29 24.08
CA CYS A 204 1.61 -7.10 25.51
C CYS A 204 1.79 -5.64 25.90
N PRO A 205 0.79 -4.75 25.63
CA PRO A 205 0.90 -3.32 25.92
C PRO A 205 1.35 -3.02 27.35
N GLY A 206 2.31 -2.13 27.50
CA GLY A 206 2.90 -1.78 28.80
C GLY A 206 4.00 -2.72 29.29
N LYS A 207 4.29 -3.84 28.62
CA LYS A 207 5.42 -4.71 28.96
C LYS A 207 6.73 -3.96 28.74
N LYS A 208 7.59 -3.95 29.73
CA LYS A 208 8.94 -3.35 29.64
C LYS A 208 9.92 -4.38 29.10
N ASP A 209 10.89 -3.91 28.32
CA ASP A 209 12.02 -4.67 27.81
C ASP A 209 11.62 -5.78 26.82
N GLY A 210 10.95 -5.38 25.71
CA GLY A 210 10.58 -6.29 24.64
C GLY A 210 11.78 -6.72 23.79
N THR A 211 11.81 -8.02 23.42
CA THR A 211 12.69 -8.52 22.37
C THR A 211 12.03 -8.21 21.03
N PRO A 212 12.71 -7.60 20.04
CA PRO A 212 12.12 -7.33 18.75
C PRO A 212 11.68 -8.63 18.07
N CYS A 213 10.48 -8.63 17.49
CA CYS A 213 10.03 -9.70 16.62
C CYS A 213 10.72 -9.54 15.27
N LEU A 214 11.62 -10.46 14.91
CA LEU A 214 12.39 -10.43 13.65
C LEU A 214 11.89 -11.44 12.61
N LYS A 215 10.65 -11.91 12.72
CA LYS A 215 10.07 -12.87 11.76
C LYS A 215 9.68 -12.20 10.44
N TYR A 216 9.30 -10.93 10.47
CA TYR A 216 8.70 -10.21 9.35
C TYR A 216 9.60 -9.10 8.83
N ALA A 217 9.69 -8.97 7.52
CA ALA A 217 10.22 -7.79 6.86
C ALA A 217 9.20 -6.61 6.92
N SER A 218 7.90 -6.94 6.89
CA SER A 218 6.79 -6.01 7.11
C SER A 218 5.74 -6.63 8.05
N PRO A 219 5.82 -6.43 9.37
CA PRO A 219 4.75 -6.81 10.31
C PRO A 219 3.39 -6.24 9.88
N ARG A 220 3.33 -4.98 9.41
CA ARG A 220 2.11 -4.32 8.95
C ARG A 220 1.39 -5.06 7.83
N SER A 221 2.13 -5.65 6.90
CA SER A 221 1.56 -6.37 5.74
C SER A 221 1.43 -7.89 5.95
N SER A 222 1.96 -8.41 7.08
CA SER A 222 1.91 -9.84 7.44
C SER A 222 0.57 -10.26 8.05
N GLU A 223 0.46 -11.52 8.48
CA GLU A 223 -0.74 -12.05 9.15
C GLU A 223 -1.08 -11.37 10.48
N ILE A 224 -0.13 -10.70 11.13
CA ILE A 224 -0.34 -9.93 12.37
C ILE A 224 -0.57 -8.44 12.11
N GLY A 225 -0.70 -8.05 10.84
CA GLY A 225 -0.70 -6.67 10.40
C GLY A 225 -2.07 -6.01 10.38
N TYR A 226 -2.16 -4.94 9.62
CA TYR A 226 -3.29 -4.01 9.56
C TYR A 226 -4.42 -4.53 8.66
N TRP A 227 -5.13 -5.58 9.12
CA TRP A 227 -6.21 -6.24 8.37
C TRP A 227 -7.49 -6.34 9.19
N ASN A 228 -8.61 -6.55 8.49
CA ASN A 228 -9.85 -6.94 9.15
C ASN A 228 -9.71 -8.35 9.78
N ASP A 229 -10.59 -8.66 10.73
CA ASP A 229 -10.72 -9.97 11.36
C ASP A 229 -11.43 -11.02 10.48
N PHE A 230 -11.66 -10.67 9.21
CA PHE A 230 -12.21 -11.54 8.16
C PHE A 230 -11.51 -11.22 6.83
N GLU A 231 -11.62 -12.14 5.85
CA GLU A 231 -11.05 -11.94 4.52
C GLU A 231 -12.10 -11.31 3.58
N PRO A 232 -11.95 -10.04 3.18
CA PRO A 232 -12.89 -9.39 2.29
C PRO A 232 -12.81 -9.95 0.85
N VAL A 233 -13.98 -10.14 0.22
CA VAL A 233 -14.12 -10.51 -1.19
C VAL A 233 -14.92 -9.44 -1.91
N LEU A 234 -14.39 -8.92 -3.02
CA LEU A 234 -14.97 -7.82 -3.77
C LEU A 234 -15.39 -8.28 -5.17
N ASP A 235 -16.43 -7.62 -5.71
CA ASP A 235 -16.90 -7.91 -7.07
C ASP A 235 -16.26 -6.97 -8.09
N TYR A 236 -15.30 -7.47 -8.86
CA TYR A 236 -14.57 -6.71 -9.88
C TYR A 236 -15.23 -6.74 -11.27
N ARG A 237 -16.43 -7.34 -11.42
CA ARG A 237 -17.12 -7.46 -12.71
C ARG A 237 -17.74 -6.14 -13.19
N SER A 238 -18.10 -5.27 -12.25
CA SER A 238 -18.65 -3.94 -12.54
C SER A 238 -18.44 -2.99 -11.36
N LEU A 239 -18.46 -1.68 -11.61
CA LEU A 239 -18.36 -0.69 -10.54
C LEU A 239 -19.54 -0.79 -9.55
N GLU A 240 -20.72 -1.09 -10.04
CA GLU A 240 -21.92 -1.35 -9.22
C GLU A 240 -21.68 -2.54 -8.28
N GLY A 241 -21.22 -3.68 -8.83
CA GLY A 241 -20.89 -4.88 -8.05
C GLY A 241 -19.80 -4.63 -7.01
N TYR A 242 -18.75 -3.87 -7.40
CA TYR A 242 -17.68 -3.49 -6.48
C TYR A 242 -18.20 -2.68 -5.29
N VAL A 243 -18.99 -1.64 -5.55
CA VAL A 243 -19.61 -0.83 -4.50
C VAL A 243 -20.56 -1.66 -3.64
N ASP A 244 -21.43 -2.48 -4.24
CA ASP A 244 -22.38 -3.32 -3.51
C ASP A 244 -21.69 -4.37 -2.63
N SER A 245 -20.57 -4.94 -3.09
CA SER A 245 -19.78 -5.89 -2.29
C SER A 245 -19.22 -5.27 -1.02
N ILE A 246 -18.79 -4.00 -1.06
CA ILE A 246 -18.34 -3.28 0.13
C ILE A 246 -19.50 -2.87 1.03
N LEU A 247 -20.58 -2.31 0.44
CA LEU A 247 -21.77 -1.90 1.19
C LEU A 247 -22.48 -3.07 1.87
N LYS A 248 -22.35 -4.29 1.35
CA LYS A 248 -22.86 -5.50 1.99
C LYS A 248 -22.29 -5.66 3.40
N TYR A 249 -20.98 -5.48 3.58
CA TYR A 249 -20.34 -5.60 4.89
C TYR A 249 -20.80 -4.55 5.90
N THR A 250 -21.22 -3.36 5.43
CA THR A 250 -21.82 -2.36 6.33
C THR A 250 -23.29 -2.65 6.62
N LYS A 251 -24.02 -3.18 5.65
CA LYS A 251 -25.46 -3.52 5.83
C LYS A 251 -25.69 -4.70 6.77
N ASP A 252 -24.80 -5.69 6.73
CA ASP A 252 -24.89 -6.87 7.62
C ASP A 252 -24.20 -6.66 8.98
N GLY A 253 -23.61 -5.49 9.21
CA GLY A 253 -22.97 -5.12 10.48
C GLY A 253 -21.55 -5.67 10.64
N THR A 254 -20.98 -6.28 9.61
CA THR A 254 -19.57 -6.73 9.63
C THR A 254 -18.62 -5.55 9.73
N LEU A 255 -18.93 -4.42 9.09
CA LEU A 255 -18.20 -3.17 9.20
C LEU A 255 -19.11 -2.05 9.71
N MET A 256 -18.58 -1.14 10.52
CA MET A 256 -19.29 0.07 10.93
C MET A 256 -19.36 1.09 9.79
N SER A 257 -18.34 1.13 8.94
CA SER A 257 -18.20 2.08 7.83
C SER A 257 -17.43 1.45 6.68
N PRO A 258 -17.67 1.84 5.42
CA PRO A 258 -16.83 1.43 4.28
C PRO A 258 -15.35 1.79 4.46
N ALA A 259 -15.03 2.83 5.23
CA ALA A 259 -13.65 3.23 5.53
C ALA A 259 -12.88 2.18 6.36
N GLU A 260 -13.61 1.34 7.12
CA GLU A 260 -13.07 0.24 7.93
C GLU A 260 -12.61 -0.97 7.10
N LEU A 261 -12.86 -0.98 5.79
CA LEU A 261 -12.35 -2.05 4.91
C LEU A 261 -10.85 -1.90 4.71
N TYR A 262 -10.06 -2.75 5.37
CA TYR A 262 -8.61 -2.82 5.20
C TYR A 262 -8.27 -3.77 4.07
N TYR A 263 -7.93 -3.18 2.93
CA TYR A 263 -7.66 -3.90 1.68
C TYR A 263 -6.47 -3.27 0.97
N PRO A 264 -5.64 -4.05 0.24
CA PRO A 264 -4.39 -3.54 -0.35
C PRO A 264 -4.61 -2.43 -1.38
N VAL A 265 -5.77 -2.44 -2.03
CA VAL A 265 -6.09 -1.52 -3.14
C VAL A 265 -7.50 -0.98 -2.96
N ARG A 266 -7.70 0.30 -3.18
CA ARG A 266 -9.02 0.95 -3.12
C ARG A 266 -9.27 1.80 -4.36
N LEU A 267 -10.47 1.72 -4.90
CA LEU A 267 -10.95 2.64 -5.93
C LEU A 267 -11.66 3.83 -5.27
N LYS A 268 -11.34 5.03 -5.69
CA LYS A 268 -11.86 6.29 -5.10
C LYS A 268 -12.49 7.18 -6.18
N SER A 269 -13.58 7.87 -5.80
CA SER A 269 -14.07 9.05 -6.52
C SER A 269 -13.21 10.28 -6.18
N ALA A 270 -13.43 11.40 -6.83
CA ALA A 270 -12.79 12.66 -6.45
C ALA A 270 -13.25 13.10 -5.04
N GLY A 271 -12.34 13.68 -4.26
CA GLY A 271 -12.60 14.17 -2.91
C GLY A 271 -12.62 13.08 -1.84
N LEU A 272 -13.42 13.27 -0.79
CA LEU A 272 -13.50 12.32 0.32
C LEU A 272 -14.03 10.95 -0.13
N TYR A 273 -13.59 9.89 0.53
CA TYR A 273 -14.03 8.52 0.25
C TYR A 273 -15.52 8.36 0.53
N ASP A 274 -16.29 8.13 -0.54
CA ASP A 274 -17.75 7.99 -0.54
C ASP A 274 -18.16 7.01 -1.65
N LEU A 275 -18.73 5.86 -1.28
CA LEU A 275 -19.11 4.80 -2.21
C LEU A 275 -20.31 5.18 -3.09
N GLU A 276 -21.27 5.95 -2.58
CA GLU A 276 -22.40 6.41 -3.39
C GLU A 276 -21.96 7.46 -4.41
N ARG A 277 -20.97 8.28 -4.02
CA ARG A 277 -20.31 9.19 -4.96
C ARG A 277 -19.52 8.42 -6.01
N LEU A 278 -18.77 7.39 -5.61
CA LEU A 278 -18.04 6.51 -6.52
C LEU A 278 -18.99 5.86 -7.55
N ARG A 279 -20.13 5.32 -7.10
CA ARG A 279 -21.20 4.79 -7.95
C ARG A 279 -21.72 5.81 -8.96
N ARG A 280 -22.00 7.03 -8.50
CA ARG A 280 -22.59 8.09 -9.32
C ARG A 280 -21.60 8.74 -10.28
N GLU A 281 -20.38 9.03 -9.81
CA GLU A 281 -19.37 9.82 -10.53
C GLU A 281 -18.31 8.99 -11.24
N GLY A 282 -18.18 7.69 -10.91
CA GLY A 282 -17.16 6.79 -11.43
C GLY A 282 -15.81 6.91 -10.70
N VAL A 283 -14.86 6.11 -11.17
CA VAL A 283 -13.52 6.05 -10.60
C VAL A 283 -12.70 7.25 -11.03
N SER A 284 -12.17 7.99 -10.08
CA SER A 284 -11.22 9.08 -10.29
C SER A 284 -9.77 8.60 -10.22
N HIS A 285 -9.45 7.74 -9.26
CA HIS A 285 -8.11 7.25 -9.03
C HIS A 285 -8.12 5.91 -8.27
N ILE A 286 -6.97 5.27 -8.30
CA ILE A 286 -6.66 4.06 -7.53
C ILE A 286 -5.70 4.42 -6.40
N GLU A 287 -5.88 3.83 -5.21
CA GLU A 287 -5.06 4.00 -4.03
C GLU A 287 -4.41 2.67 -3.67
N ILE A 288 -3.07 2.62 -3.65
CA ILE A 288 -2.27 1.49 -3.15
C ILE A 288 -1.92 1.78 -1.69
N ARG A 289 -2.18 0.83 -0.77
CA ARG A 289 -2.19 1.06 0.67
C ARG A 289 -1.20 0.22 1.47
N ILE A 290 -0.33 -0.54 0.80
CA ILE A 290 0.52 -1.58 1.38
C ILE A 290 2.02 -1.27 1.33
N ILE A 291 2.38 0.01 1.29
CA ILE A 291 3.77 0.47 1.25
C ILE A 291 4.21 0.80 2.67
N ASP A 292 5.33 0.23 3.12
CA ASP A 292 5.94 0.55 4.40
C ASP A 292 6.70 1.88 4.35
N GLU A 293 6.84 2.50 5.53
CA GLU A 293 7.85 3.52 5.74
C GLU A 293 9.24 2.89 5.73
N ASN A 294 10.13 3.42 4.88
CA ASN A 294 11.51 2.98 4.81
C ASN A 294 12.41 3.88 5.68
N PRO A 295 13.00 3.37 6.76
CA PRO A 295 13.81 4.17 7.70
C PRO A 295 15.10 4.72 7.09
N TYR A 296 15.54 4.22 5.94
CA TYR A 296 16.71 4.71 5.23
C TYR A 296 16.41 5.93 4.34
N SER A 297 15.14 6.24 4.11
CA SER A 297 14.72 7.43 3.37
C SER A 297 14.42 8.61 4.32
N GLU A 298 14.81 9.83 3.93
CA GLU A 298 14.50 11.08 4.67
C GLU A 298 13.01 11.23 4.97
N ILE A 299 12.15 10.71 4.09
CA ILE A 299 10.70 10.88 4.16
C ILE A 299 9.91 9.56 4.17
N GLY A 300 10.59 8.43 4.36
CA GLY A 300 9.98 7.11 4.43
C GLY A 300 9.77 6.40 3.09
N ILE A 301 10.09 7.04 1.96
CA ILE A 301 10.05 6.45 0.61
C ILE A 301 11.12 7.10 -0.27
N PHE A 302 11.81 6.32 -1.11
CA PHE A 302 12.73 6.89 -2.09
C PHE A 302 11.99 7.41 -3.32
N ARG A 303 12.60 8.33 -4.03
CA ARG A 303 12.07 8.86 -5.29
C ARG A 303 11.92 7.77 -6.35
N GLU A 304 12.87 6.87 -6.38
CA GLU A 304 12.94 5.71 -7.26
C GLU A 304 11.78 4.73 -7.00
N ASP A 305 11.39 4.57 -5.74
CA ASP A 305 10.25 3.73 -5.35
C ASP A 305 8.95 4.27 -5.97
N VAL A 306 8.76 5.60 -5.94
CA VAL A 306 7.57 6.24 -6.54
C VAL A 306 7.57 6.06 -8.06
N ARG A 307 8.74 6.17 -8.71
CA ARG A 307 8.88 5.93 -10.15
C ARG A 307 8.60 4.47 -10.49
N PHE A 308 9.13 3.52 -9.72
CA PHE A 308 8.86 2.10 -9.91
C PHE A 308 7.37 1.79 -9.77
N LEU A 309 6.71 2.29 -8.72
CA LEU A 309 5.26 2.10 -8.53
C LEU A 309 4.46 2.64 -9.73
N HIS A 310 4.84 3.79 -10.25
CA HIS A 310 4.21 4.33 -11.46
C HIS A 310 4.38 3.38 -12.66
N LEU A 311 5.60 2.89 -12.94
CA LEU A 311 5.86 1.96 -14.03
C LEU A 311 5.13 0.63 -13.84
N LEU A 312 5.11 0.09 -12.62
CA LEU A 312 4.33 -1.11 -12.29
C LEU A 312 2.85 -0.91 -12.62
N MET A 313 2.26 0.23 -12.25
CA MET A 313 0.85 0.50 -12.54
C MET A 313 0.57 0.67 -14.04
N VAL A 314 1.50 1.24 -14.81
CA VAL A 314 1.42 1.29 -16.27
C VAL A 314 1.44 -0.12 -16.86
N TYR A 315 2.34 -0.97 -16.42
CA TYR A 315 2.42 -2.36 -16.83
C TYR A 315 1.13 -3.12 -16.50
N LEU A 316 0.63 -3.02 -15.26
CA LEU A 316 -0.59 -3.71 -14.85
C LEU A 316 -1.84 -3.19 -15.59
N ALA A 317 -1.89 -1.90 -15.94
CA ALA A 317 -2.96 -1.31 -16.75
C ALA A 317 -2.99 -1.87 -18.18
N SER A 318 -1.86 -2.36 -18.71
CA SER A 318 -1.78 -2.97 -20.04
C SER A 318 -2.28 -4.42 -20.09
N ARG A 319 -2.47 -5.05 -18.93
CA ARG A 319 -2.86 -6.47 -18.85
C ARG A 319 -4.31 -6.67 -19.26
N ALA A 320 -4.56 -7.71 -20.04
CA ALA A 320 -5.91 -8.09 -20.47
C ALA A 320 -6.85 -8.31 -19.27
N PRO A 321 -8.14 -7.97 -19.42
CA PRO A 321 -9.13 -8.28 -18.40
C PRO A 321 -9.19 -9.79 -18.12
N LYS A 322 -9.12 -10.14 -16.83
CA LYS A 322 -9.20 -11.54 -16.38
C LYS A 322 -10.19 -11.62 -15.21
N PRO A 323 -11.13 -12.59 -15.21
CA PRO A 323 -11.99 -12.82 -14.06
C PRO A 323 -11.18 -12.98 -12.78
N PHE A 324 -11.69 -12.41 -11.67
CA PHE A 324 -11.03 -12.48 -10.37
C PHE A 324 -12.01 -13.08 -9.34
N PRO A 325 -12.20 -14.42 -9.38
CA PRO A 325 -13.13 -15.11 -8.50
C PRO A 325 -12.64 -15.12 -7.05
N GLU A 326 -13.54 -15.35 -6.11
CA GLU A 326 -13.30 -15.38 -4.66
C GLU A 326 -12.05 -16.18 -4.28
N GLY A 327 -11.94 -17.42 -4.74
CA GLY A 327 -10.79 -18.26 -4.40
C GLY A 327 -9.45 -17.67 -4.83
N GLU A 328 -9.39 -17.00 -5.99
CA GLU A 328 -8.17 -16.31 -6.44
C GLU A 328 -7.90 -15.05 -5.60
N GLN A 329 -8.92 -14.32 -5.15
CA GLN A 329 -8.76 -13.16 -4.27
C GLN A 329 -8.17 -13.57 -2.92
N LEU A 330 -8.69 -14.63 -2.31
CA LEU A 330 -8.19 -15.15 -1.03
C LEU A 330 -6.74 -15.63 -1.14
N LEU A 331 -6.37 -16.28 -2.25
CA LEU A 331 -4.99 -16.68 -2.50
C LEU A 331 -4.07 -15.47 -2.70
N ALA A 332 -4.50 -14.43 -3.43
CA ALA A 332 -3.72 -13.22 -3.62
C ALA A 332 -3.46 -12.48 -2.28
N LEU A 333 -4.46 -12.41 -1.39
CA LEU A 333 -4.29 -11.83 -0.05
C LEU A 333 -3.35 -12.68 0.83
N ARG A 334 -3.43 -14.00 0.73
CA ARG A 334 -2.50 -14.90 1.41
C ARG A 334 -1.08 -14.74 0.91
N ASP A 335 -0.86 -14.74 -0.40
CA ASP A 335 0.44 -14.59 -1.03
C ASP A 335 1.08 -13.24 -0.66
N MET A 336 0.27 -12.18 -0.60
CA MET A 336 0.70 -10.87 -0.11
C MET A 336 1.20 -10.94 1.34
N LYS A 337 0.46 -11.59 2.24
CA LYS A 337 0.88 -11.77 3.65
C LYS A 337 2.13 -12.63 3.77
N CYS A 338 2.29 -13.64 2.92
CA CYS A 338 3.52 -14.46 2.86
C CYS A 338 4.73 -13.64 2.41
N ALA A 339 4.56 -12.72 1.47
CA ALA A 339 5.63 -11.85 0.97
C ALA A 339 6.15 -10.85 2.02
N ALA A 340 5.46 -10.69 3.14
CA ALA A 340 5.89 -9.88 4.28
C ALA A 340 6.94 -10.57 5.17
N LEU A 341 7.30 -11.82 4.92
CA LEU A 341 8.34 -12.57 5.64
C LEU A 341 9.72 -12.18 5.13
N PHE A 342 10.75 -12.41 5.95
CA PHE A 342 12.15 -12.30 5.51
C PHE A 342 12.60 -13.44 4.58
N ASP A 343 11.91 -14.58 4.66
CA ASP A 343 12.26 -15.76 3.89
C ASP A 343 11.64 -15.71 2.48
N ASP A 344 12.43 -15.25 1.52
CA ASP A 344 12.04 -15.14 0.10
C ASP A 344 12.00 -16.49 -0.65
N SER A 345 12.43 -17.57 0.02
CA SER A 345 12.26 -18.97 -0.46
C SER A 345 10.85 -19.50 -0.19
N THR A 346 10.03 -18.78 0.58
CA THR A 346 8.63 -19.13 0.84
C THR A 346 7.86 -19.23 -0.48
N CYS A 347 7.14 -20.34 -0.68
CA CYS A 347 6.37 -20.57 -1.90
C CYS A 347 5.02 -19.83 -1.86
N LEU A 348 4.70 -19.15 -2.96
CA LEU A 348 3.38 -18.59 -3.20
C LEU A 348 2.39 -19.68 -3.66
N SER A 349 1.14 -19.31 -3.87
CA SER A 349 0.06 -20.24 -4.25
C SER A 349 0.30 -21.02 -5.55
N ASN A 350 1.15 -20.50 -6.43
CA ASN A 350 1.58 -21.15 -7.67
C ASN A 350 2.72 -22.17 -7.51
N GLY A 351 3.26 -22.35 -6.31
CA GLY A 351 4.32 -23.29 -5.99
C GLY A 351 5.75 -22.79 -6.27
N LEU A 352 5.92 -21.58 -6.82
CA LEU A 352 7.21 -20.92 -6.96
C LEU A 352 7.53 -20.08 -5.72
N SER A 353 8.80 -19.91 -5.40
CA SER A 353 9.25 -19.02 -4.34
C SER A 353 8.90 -17.54 -4.65
N ILE A 354 8.87 -16.71 -3.62
CA ILE A 354 8.67 -15.25 -3.76
C ILE A 354 9.73 -14.68 -4.69
N ARG A 355 11.00 -15.08 -4.51
CA ARG A 355 12.14 -14.64 -5.34
C ARG A 355 11.95 -15.01 -6.81
N GLU A 356 11.62 -16.28 -7.13
CA GLU A 356 11.40 -16.72 -8.52
C GLU A 356 10.27 -15.94 -9.17
N ASN A 357 9.15 -15.75 -8.46
CA ASN A 357 8.03 -14.95 -8.94
C ASN A 357 8.43 -13.48 -9.18
N ALA A 358 9.24 -12.89 -8.28
CA ALA A 358 9.68 -11.50 -8.43
C ALA A 358 10.58 -11.31 -9.64
N VAL A 359 11.57 -12.17 -9.83
CA VAL A 359 12.44 -12.16 -11.01
C VAL A 359 11.62 -12.27 -12.30
N GLN A 360 10.67 -13.21 -12.36
CA GLN A 360 9.82 -13.37 -13.53
C GLN A 360 8.95 -12.12 -13.78
N ALA A 361 8.31 -11.57 -12.76
CA ALA A 361 7.46 -10.37 -12.88
C ALA A 361 8.25 -9.15 -13.37
N LEU A 362 9.46 -8.96 -12.85
CA LEU A 362 10.33 -7.86 -13.25
C LEU A 362 10.86 -8.02 -14.68
N GLN A 363 11.19 -9.24 -15.10
CA GLN A 363 11.55 -9.54 -16.49
C GLN A 363 10.39 -9.27 -17.45
N GLU A 364 9.17 -9.67 -17.12
CA GLU A 364 7.98 -9.37 -17.92
C GLU A 364 7.74 -7.85 -18.05
N MET A 365 7.96 -7.08 -16.98
CA MET A 365 7.89 -5.62 -17.01
C MET A 365 8.99 -5.03 -17.93
N GLU A 366 10.23 -5.49 -17.80
CA GLU A 366 11.36 -5.05 -18.64
C GLU A 366 11.03 -5.29 -20.12
N GLU A 367 10.62 -6.50 -20.48
CA GLU A 367 10.22 -6.84 -21.84
C GLU A 367 9.08 -5.97 -22.38
N PHE A 368 8.08 -5.64 -21.54
CA PHE A 368 6.99 -4.76 -21.92
C PHE A 368 7.51 -3.36 -22.31
N PHE A 369 8.37 -2.77 -21.51
CA PHE A 369 8.91 -1.44 -21.78
C PHE A 369 9.94 -1.44 -22.93
N GLU A 370 10.77 -2.46 -23.08
CA GLU A 370 11.73 -2.60 -24.18
C GLU A 370 11.09 -2.83 -25.55
N ARG A 371 10.01 -3.60 -25.60
CA ARG A 371 9.25 -3.86 -26.85
C ARG A 371 8.38 -2.69 -27.29
N GLY A 372 8.37 -1.61 -26.53
CA GLY A 372 7.53 -0.45 -26.81
C GLY A 372 6.05 -0.73 -26.56
N GLY A 373 5.74 -1.58 -25.59
CA GLY A 373 4.38 -1.92 -25.21
C GLY A 373 3.65 -2.88 -26.17
N GLY A 374 4.36 -3.55 -27.05
CA GLY A 374 3.75 -4.60 -27.91
C GLY A 374 3.38 -5.84 -27.10
N SER A 375 2.25 -6.49 -27.46
CA SER A 375 1.56 -7.60 -26.76
C SER A 375 2.46 -8.40 -25.82
N THR A 376 2.06 -8.47 -24.55
CA THR A 376 2.59 -9.45 -23.57
C THR A 376 2.48 -10.84 -24.17
N PRO A 377 3.49 -11.74 -23.99
CA PRO A 377 3.40 -13.12 -24.47
C PRO A 377 2.08 -13.74 -23.96
N GLU A 378 1.32 -14.37 -24.84
CA GLU A 378 0.27 -15.30 -24.43
C GLU A 378 0.94 -16.37 -23.57
N GLY A 379 0.74 -16.33 -22.26
CA GLY A 379 1.34 -17.29 -21.33
C GLY A 379 2.22 -16.70 -20.24
N GLY A 380 2.31 -15.38 -20.09
CA GLY A 380 2.85 -14.80 -18.88
C GLY A 380 2.04 -15.31 -17.68
N VAL A 381 2.68 -16.13 -16.84
CA VAL A 381 2.03 -16.87 -15.77
C VAL A 381 1.54 -15.85 -14.73
N ALA A 382 0.28 -15.39 -14.90
CA ALA A 382 -0.46 -15.08 -13.68
C ALA A 382 -0.30 -16.31 -12.77
N PRO A 383 -0.05 -16.18 -11.47
CA PRO A 383 0.06 -17.35 -10.61
C PRO A 383 -1.08 -18.30 -10.98
N VAL A 384 -0.73 -19.45 -11.52
CA VAL A 384 -1.71 -20.47 -11.91
C VAL A 384 -2.26 -20.95 -10.59
N VAL A 385 -3.47 -20.53 -10.28
CA VAL A 385 -4.22 -21.08 -9.17
C VAL A 385 -4.44 -22.54 -9.50
N GLY A 386 -3.56 -23.38 -9.00
CA GLY A 386 -3.79 -24.82 -8.98
C GLY A 386 -5.11 -25.01 -8.24
N SER A 387 -6.02 -25.78 -8.83
CA SER A 387 -7.24 -26.22 -8.16
C SER A 387 -6.82 -26.76 -6.79
N ALA A 388 -7.31 -26.14 -5.72
CA ALA A 388 -7.05 -26.54 -4.35
C ALA A 388 -7.38 -28.03 -4.22
N PRO A 389 -6.51 -28.86 -3.61
CA PRO A 389 -6.91 -30.21 -3.24
C PRO A 389 -8.07 -30.10 -2.27
N GLU A 390 -9.18 -30.76 -2.54
CA GLU A 390 -10.31 -30.88 -1.64
C GLU A 390 -9.84 -31.51 -0.31
N GLY A 391 -10.00 -30.76 0.77
CA GLY A 391 -9.81 -31.25 2.12
C GLY A 391 -8.46 -30.93 2.76
N VAL A 392 -8.34 -29.76 3.39
CA VAL A 392 -7.74 -29.58 4.72
C VAL A 392 -8.20 -28.21 5.26
N ALA A 393 -9.30 -28.19 5.96
CA ALA A 393 -9.61 -27.15 6.94
C ALA A 393 -9.10 -27.64 8.29
N ALA A 394 -8.01 -27.04 8.77
CA ALA A 394 -7.61 -27.20 10.18
C ALA A 394 -7.32 -25.80 10.76
N PRO A 395 -7.90 -25.48 11.93
CA PRO A 395 -7.66 -24.20 12.58
C PRO A 395 -6.24 -24.20 13.16
N LEU A 396 -5.51 -23.12 12.89
CA LEU A 396 -4.21 -22.87 13.54
C LEU A 396 -4.44 -22.44 14.99
N THR A 397 -4.49 -23.40 15.88
CA THR A 397 -4.29 -23.18 17.32
C THR A 397 -2.80 -23.07 17.58
N GLY A 398 -2.40 -22.01 18.30
CA GLY A 398 -1.02 -21.74 18.64
C GLY A 398 -0.32 -22.86 19.40
N SER A 399 0.94 -23.07 19.13
CA SER A 399 1.83 -23.85 19.98
C SER A 399 3.27 -23.37 19.91
N ALA A 400 3.72 -22.95 21.07
CA ALA A 400 5.06 -23.05 21.68
C ALA A 400 6.35 -22.86 20.84
N ILE A 401 7.09 -21.88 21.30
CA ILE A 401 8.47 -21.46 21.13
C ILE A 401 9.47 -22.63 21.30
N GLY A 402 10.32 -22.83 20.32
CA GLY A 402 11.56 -23.61 20.44
C GLY A 402 12.74 -22.78 19.95
N GLY A 403 13.68 -22.44 20.83
CA GLY A 403 14.84 -21.63 20.51
C GLY A 403 15.87 -22.37 19.65
N GLY A 404 16.42 -21.67 18.67
CA GLY A 404 17.57 -22.07 17.88
C GLY A 404 18.47 -20.86 17.61
N SER A 405 19.70 -20.92 18.12
CA SER A 405 20.72 -19.91 17.92
C SER A 405 21.24 -19.96 16.49
N ALA A 406 21.28 -18.82 15.79
CA ALA A 406 21.98 -18.69 14.52
C ALA A 406 22.93 -17.50 14.56
N ASN A 407 24.18 -17.78 14.17
CA ASN A 407 25.29 -16.85 14.06
C ASN A 407 25.04 -15.83 12.94
N GLY A 408 25.48 -14.59 13.20
CA GLY A 408 25.30 -13.50 12.29
C GLY A 408 26.28 -13.48 11.13
N ASP A 409 25.77 -13.01 10.01
CA ASP A 409 26.52 -12.28 9.00
C ASP A 409 25.73 -11.02 8.61
N SER A 410 26.43 -9.88 8.66
CA SER A 410 25.81 -8.58 8.37
C SER A 410 25.62 -8.38 6.87
N PRO A 411 24.49 -7.83 6.40
CA PRO A 411 24.34 -7.45 4.99
C PRO A 411 25.12 -6.17 4.69
N THR A 412 25.88 -6.20 3.62
CA THR A 412 26.63 -5.09 3.03
C THR A 412 25.71 -3.98 2.52
N SER A 413 26.04 -2.77 2.88
CA SER A 413 25.37 -1.53 2.43
C SER A 413 25.50 -1.33 0.91
N VAL A 414 24.39 -1.17 0.21
CA VAL A 414 24.33 -0.74 -1.19
C VAL A 414 24.34 0.78 -1.23
N GLY A 415 25.37 1.37 -1.79
CA GLY A 415 25.51 2.81 -2.01
C GLY A 415 24.81 3.21 -3.31
N ILE A 416 23.96 4.23 -3.28
CA ILE A 416 23.16 4.71 -4.41
C ILE A 416 23.85 5.90 -5.08
N ALA A 417 24.01 5.85 -6.40
CA ALA A 417 24.59 6.87 -7.26
C ALA A 417 23.52 7.84 -7.85
N ALA A 418 23.97 8.99 -8.33
CA ALA A 418 23.27 10.21 -8.69
C ALA A 418 22.28 10.13 -9.89
N PRO A 419 21.48 11.20 -10.17
CA PRO A 419 20.23 11.13 -10.95
C PRO A 419 20.47 11.08 -12.47
N VAL A 420 19.60 10.31 -13.14
CA VAL A 420 19.55 10.18 -14.60
C VAL A 420 18.28 10.87 -15.13
N THR A 421 18.46 11.79 -16.09
CA THR A 421 17.39 12.34 -16.92
C THR A 421 17.33 11.52 -18.21
N GLY A 422 16.38 10.60 -18.33
CA GLY A 422 16.34 9.67 -19.44
C GLY A 422 14.95 9.24 -19.89
N SER A 423 14.88 8.41 -20.92
CA SER A 423 13.65 7.77 -21.43
C SER A 423 13.17 6.67 -20.47
N ALA A 424 11.95 6.15 -20.63
CA ALA A 424 11.43 5.04 -19.80
C ALA A 424 12.36 3.80 -19.78
N SER A 425 13.15 3.58 -20.85
CA SER A 425 14.18 2.53 -20.89
C SER A 425 15.35 2.85 -19.96
N ASP A 426 15.68 4.13 -19.78
CA ASP A 426 16.79 4.54 -18.91
C ASP A 426 16.37 4.49 -17.43
N GLU A 427 15.11 4.80 -17.13
CA GLU A 427 14.53 4.65 -15.78
C GLU A 427 14.48 3.17 -15.38
N TRP A 428 14.12 2.29 -16.32
CA TRP A 428 14.12 0.84 -16.08
C TRP A 428 15.53 0.29 -15.85
N ALA A 429 16.52 0.71 -16.62
CA ALA A 429 17.91 0.30 -16.42
C ALA A 429 18.41 0.67 -15.01
N TYR A 430 18.05 1.86 -14.52
CA TYR A 430 18.38 2.30 -13.18
C TYR A 430 17.72 1.43 -12.09
N ILE A 431 16.42 1.13 -12.23
CA ILE A 431 15.69 0.27 -11.28
C ILE A 431 16.30 -1.14 -11.25
N ARG A 432 16.67 -1.68 -12.39
CA ARG A 432 17.33 -2.98 -12.51
C ARG A 432 18.68 -3.02 -11.79
N GLU A 433 19.50 -1.99 -11.94
CA GLU A 433 20.77 -1.85 -11.24
C GLU A 433 20.57 -1.72 -9.72
N ALA A 434 19.58 -0.92 -9.29
CA ALA A 434 19.25 -0.74 -7.88
C ALA A 434 18.71 -1.99 -7.19
N LEU A 435 18.04 -2.89 -7.94
CA LEU A 435 17.49 -4.15 -7.42
C LEU A 435 18.48 -5.32 -7.52
N ASP A 436 19.70 -5.10 -8.06
CA ASP A 436 20.73 -6.15 -8.27
C ASP A 436 20.18 -7.41 -8.98
N ILE A 437 19.31 -7.18 -9.96
CA ILE A 437 18.71 -8.24 -10.76
C ILE A 437 19.70 -8.54 -11.91
N SER A 438 20.67 -9.39 -11.62
CA SER A 438 21.64 -9.91 -12.58
C SER A 438 21.35 -11.35 -12.98
#